data_5c626c90fe10410e33fd10bd093653f3
#
_entry.id   5c626c90fe10410e33fd10bd093653f3
#
_cell.length_a   1.000
_cell.length_b   1.000
_cell.length_c   1.000
_cell.angle_alpha   90.00
_cell.angle_beta   90.00
_cell.angle_gamma   90.00
#
_symmetry.space_group_name_H-M   'P 1'
#
loop_
_entity.id
_entity.type
_entity.pdbx_description
1 polymer ?
#
loop_
_entity_poly.entity_id
_entity_poly.type
_entity_poly.pdbx_seq_one_letter_code
_entity_poly.pdbx_strand_id
1 'polypeptide(L)'
;IKLGEVSKVQFKERLLDNYDIGCELVAFSNARGGTLVVGAVDKTGNINPLSYLEVQETTNTLSNIASENVVPAILVDVETISVDGGSLVVAHIKEGLNKPYHDNRGIVWVKNGADKRKVFDNAELAEMMTDCGSFSPDEAGVRDATIKDLDEGTIKTFLSNKFDKVLARKGLVGDAFREASLDTVCSAIASGHNGEKLLRNLRFIRPDGKITVAAMLLFGKYTQRWLPMMTAKCICFVGNNLGGTQFRDKVNDADIEGNLLHQFETIMDFFTRNLRHIQVGNEFNSQGVLEIPYTSLVEFTVNALVHRSLNATAPIRIFIFDDRVEI
;
A
#
# COMPACT_ATOMS: atom_id res chain seq x y z
N ILE A 1 23.08 -24.40 -5.88
CA ILE A 1 24.37 -24.46 -5.17
C ILE A 1 25.44 -23.65 -5.91
N LYS A 2 25.66 -23.83 -7.24
CA LYS A 2 26.70 -23.12 -8.01
C LYS A 2 26.63 -21.58 -7.95
N LEU A 3 25.50 -20.98 -7.64
CA LEU A 3 25.31 -19.53 -7.56
C LEU A 3 25.55 -18.95 -6.15
N GLY A 4 25.87 -19.78 -5.16
CA GLY A 4 26.01 -19.36 -3.77
C GLY A 4 24.69 -19.01 -3.07
N GLU A 5 24.79 -18.45 -1.88
CA GLU A 5 23.64 -17.93 -1.14
C GLU A 5 23.14 -16.63 -1.78
N VAL A 6 21.84 -16.56 -1.97
CA VAL A 6 21.13 -15.41 -2.51
C VAL A 6 19.88 -15.15 -1.66
N SER A 7 19.17 -14.07 -1.90
CA SER A 7 17.97 -13.71 -1.11
C SER A 7 16.90 -14.80 -0.98
N LYS A 8 16.90 -15.78 -1.88
CA LYS A 8 15.95 -16.89 -1.89
C LYS A 8 16.55 -18.26 -1.53
N VAL A 9 17.85 -18.35 -1.30
CA VAL A 9 18.51 -19.62 -1.01
C VAL A 9 19.50 -19.45 0.12
N GLN A 10 19.38 -20.27 1.16
CA GLN A 10 20.26 -20.33 2.31
C GLN A 10 20.84 -21.73 2.44
N PHE A 11 22.14 -21.82 2.75
CA PHE A 11 22.81 -23.08 3.03
C PHE A 11 23.04 -23.26 4.52
N LYS A 12 22.95 -24.49 4.98
CA LYS A 12 23.34 -24.91 6.32
C LYS A 12 24.03 -26.29 6.22
N GLU A 13 25.17 -26.40 6.86
CA GLU A 13 25.86 -27.68 6.93
C GLU A 13 25.07 -28.65 7.81
N ARG A 14 24.61 -28.18 8.98
CA ARG A 14 23.74 -28.89 9.93
C ARG A 14 22.82 -27.87 10.63
N LEU A 15 21.73 -28.35 11.22
CA LEU A 15 20.84 -27.54 12.05
C LEU A 15 21.35 -27.50 13.49
N LEU A 16 22.27 -26.60 13.79
CA LEU A 16 22.88 -26.50 15.12
C LEU A 16 22.13 -25.57 16.07
N ASP A 17 21.45 -24.57 15.55
CA ASP A 17 20.69 -23.57 16.33
C ASP A 17 19.26 -23.47 15.78
N ASN A 18 18.34 -24.11 16.50
CA ASN A 18 16.92 -24.13 16.14
C ASN A 18 16.30 -22.72 16.11
N TYR A 19 16.78 -21.81 17.00
CA TYR A 19 16.29 -20.44 17.01
C TYR A 19 16.74 -19.68 15.77
N ASP A 20 18.00 -19.78 15.37
CA ASP A 20 18.53 -19.13 14.17
C ASP A 20 17.80 -19.62 12.91
N ILE A 21 17.53 -20.93 12.82
CA ILE A 21 16.74 -21.52 11.72
C ILE A 21 15.30 -20.98 11.75
N GLY A 22 14.68 -20.91 12.93
CA GLY A 22 13.34 -20.31 13.06
C GLY A 22 13.29 -18.86 12.54
N CYS A 23 14.31 -18.05 12.86
CA CYS A 23 14.42 -16.69 12.34
C CYS A 23 14.58 -16.67 10.80
N GLU A 24 15.29 -17.64 10.19
CA GLU A 24 15.36 -17.76 8.74
C GLU A 24 14.01 -18.13 8.12
N LEU A 25 13.28 -19.08 8.71
CA LEU A 25 11.94 -19.46 8.22
C LEU A 25 10.98 -18.27 8.30
N VAL A 26 11.01 -17.50 9.39
CA VAL A 26 10.24 -16.24 9.54
C VAL A 26 10.62 -15.27 8.42
N ALA A 27 11.92 -15.04 8.19
CA ALA A 27 12.39 -14.09 7.19
C ALA A 27 11.97 -14.48 5.76
N PHE A 28 11.99 -15.77 5.42
CA PHE A 28 11.48 -16.28 4.16
C PHE A 28 9.96 -16.11 4.03
N SER A 29 9.20 -16.43 5.10
CA SER A 29 7.74 -16.26 5.11
C SER A 29 7.31 -14.81 4.93
N ASN A 30 8.05 -13.88 5.52
CA ASN A 30 7.80 -12.44 5.37
C ASN A 30 8.27 -11.86 4.02
N ALA A 31 9.17 -12.56 3.33
CA ALA A 31 9.63 -12.20 1.99
C ALA A 31 8.78 -12.93 0.92
N ARG A 32 9.39 -13.28 -0.20
CA ARG A 32 8.76 -14.00 -1.32
C ARG A 32 9.01 -15.51 -1.25
N GLY A 33 9.08 -16.06 -0.04
CA GLY A 33 9.48 -17.42 0.20
C GLY A 33 10.97 -17.65 -0.05
N GLY A 34 11.40 -18.91 0.04
CA GLY A 34 12.78 -19.29 -0.20
C GLY A 34 13.04 -20.76 0.02
N THR A 35 14.30 -21.14 -0.10
CA THR A 35 14.77 -22.52 0.01
C THR A 35 15.93 -22.58 1.00
N LEU A 36 15.81 -23.45 1.98
CA LEU A 36 16.90 -23.81 2.90
C LEU A 36 17.45 -25.18 2.49
N VAL A 37 18.75 -25.24 2.22
CA VAL A 37 19.45 -26.49 1.86
C VAL A 37 20.34 -26.89 3.02
N VAL A 38 20.10 -28.09 3.59
CA VAL A 38 20.91 -28.67 4.67
C VAL A 38 21.78 -29.78 4.12
N GLY A 39 23.04 -29.81 4.54
CA GLY A 39 24.08 -30.69 4.01
C GLY A 39 25.02 -29.96 3.04
N ALA A 40 24.94 -28.62 2.99
CA ALA A 40 25.87 -27.77 2.23
C ALA A 40 26.48 -26.74 3.17
N VAL A 41 27.77 -26.51 3.03
CA VAL A 41 28.54 -25.57 3.86
C VAL A 41 28.08 -24.15 3.58
N ASP A 42 27.79 -23.40 4.64
CA ASP A 42 27.37 -22.00 4.60
C ASP A 42 28.30 -21.17 3.69
N LYS A 43 27.74 -20.27 2.91
CA LYS A 43 28.44 -19.37 1.98
C LYS A 43 29.11 -20.02 0.77
N THR A 44 29.77 -21.15 0.93
CA THR A 44 30.52 -21.80 -0.17
C THR A 44 29.64 -22.74 -0.99
N GLY A 45 28.64 -23.34 -0.35
CA GLY A 45 27.79 -24.36 -0.95
C GLY A 45 28.50 -25.70 -1.21
N ASN A 46 29.70 -25.91 -0.64
CA ASN A 46 30.38 -27.21 -0.73
C ASN A 46 29.49 -28.28 -0.08
N ILE A 47 29.31 -29.40 -0.77
CA ILE A 47 28.43 -30.47 -0.30
C ILE A 47 29.11 -31.21 0.85
N ASN A 48 28.44 -31.29 2.00
CA ASN A 48 28.78 -32.16 3.11
C ASN A 48 27.50 -32.98 3.46
N PRO A 49 27.28 -34.12 2.77
CA PRO A 49 26.03 -34.80 2.76
C PRO A 49 25.66 -35.37 4.12
N LEU A 50 24.36 -35.55 4.32
CA LEU A 50 23.76 -36.12 5.53
C LEU A 50 23.66 -37.64 5.39
N SER A 51 23.91 -38.36 6.47
CA SER A 51 23.57 -39.77 6.61
C SER A 51 22.04 -39.95 6.68
N TYR A 52 21.56 -41.19 6.54
CA TYR A 52 20.13 -41.52 6.63
C TYR A 52 19.48 -41.08 7.95
N LEU A 53 20.17 -41.27 9.07
CA LEU A 53 19.67 -40.85 10.38
C LEU A 53 19.60 -39.34 10.51
N GLU A 54 20.66 -38.62 10.05
CA GLU A 54 20.67 -37.15 10.06
C GLU A 54 19.57 -36.56 9.18
N VAL A 55 19.22 -37.19 8.05
CA VAL A 55 18.08 -36.76 7.20
C VAL A 55 16.77 -36.79 7.98
N GLN A 56 16.51 -37.91 8.70
CA GLN A 56 15.29 -38.04 9.51
C GLN A 56 15.24 -37.02 10.66
N GLU A 57 16.35 -36.85 11.37
CA GLU A 57 16.46 -35.87 12.45
C GLU A 57 16.29 -34.44 11.91
N THR A 58 16.92 -34.10 10.80
CA THR A 58 16.81 -32.77 10.16
C THR A 58 15.38 -32.48 9.73
N THR A 59 14.69 -33.45 9.10
CA THR A 59 13.30 -33.27 8.65
C THR A 59 12.34 -33.07 9.83
N ASN A 60 12.49 -33.87 10.88
CA ASN A 60 11.68 -33.73 12.11
C ASN A 60 11.95 -32.36 12.79
N THR A 61 13.22 -32.00 12.88
CA THR A 61 13.63 -30.71 13.48
C THR A 61 13.07 -29.53 12.71
N LEU A 62 13.12 -29.55 11.37
CA LEU A 62 12.52 -28.48 10.54
C LEU A 62 11.01 -28.37 10.77
N SER A 63 10.30 -29.49 10.84
CA SER A 63 8.85 -29.52 11.10
C SER A 63 8.51 -28.94 12.47
N ASN A 64 9.30 -29.29 13.50
CA ASN A 64 9.12 -28.75 14.86
C ASN A 64 9.42 -27.24 14.91
N ILE A 65 10.51 -26.79 14.27
CA ILE A 65 10.85 -25.36 14.20
C ILE A 65 9.72 -24.58 13.49
N ALA A 66 9.21 -25.10 12.39
CA ALA A 66 8.14 -24.45 11.62
C ALA A 66 6.84 -24.29 12.42
N SER A 67 6.56 -25.23 13.33
CA SER A 67 5.35 -25.20 14.17
C SER A 67 5.53 -24.47 15.50
N GLU A 68 6.72 -24.47 16.09
CA GLU A 68 6.94 -23.95 17.44
C GLU A 68 7.70 -22.61 17.48
N ASN A 69 8.57 -22.38 16.50
CA ASN A 69 9.42 -21.18 16.46
C ASN A 69 8.93 -20.10 15.50
N VAL A 70 7.93 -20.39 14.66
CA VAL A 70 7.34 -19.46 13.69
C VAL A 70 5.88 -19.20 14.05
N VAL A 71 5.50 -17.94 14.17
CA VAL A 71 4.13 -17.54 14.54
C VAL A 71 3.59 -16.55 13.50
N PRO A 72 2.44 -16.80 12.87
CA PRO A 72 1.70 -18.06 12.87
C PRO A 72 2.54 -19.23 12.33
N ALA A 73 2.22 -20.46 12.79
CA ALA A 73 2.93 -21.66 12.32
C ALA A 73 2.84 -21.80 10.79
N ILE A 74 3.89 -22.32 10.18
CA ILE A 74 3.98 -22.53 8.74
C ILE A 74 4.16 -24.00 8.40
N LEU A 75 3.82 -24.37 7.17
CA LEU A 75 4.15 -25.66 6.60
C LEU A 75 5.41 -25.50 5.74
N VAL A 76 6.38 -26.37 5.96
CA VAL A 76 7.61 -26.45 5.15
C VAL A 76 7.52 -27.71 4.31
N ASP A 77 7.69 -27.55 3.01
CA ASP A 77 7.75 -28.67 2.07
C ASP A 77 9.20 -29.14 1.97
N VAL A 78 9.44 -30.40 2.38
CA VAL A 78 10.79 -30.94 2.54
C VAL A 78 11.00 -32.08 1.55
N GLU A 79 12.03 -31.96 0.72
CA GLU A 79 12.51 -33.02 -0.16
C GLU A 79 13.92 -33.48 0.18
N THR A 80 14.24 -34.71 -0.16
CA THR A 80 15.59 -35.29 0.03
C THR A 80 16.21 -35.57 -1.32
N ILE A 81 17.42 -35.05 -1.54
CA ILE A 81 18.18 -35.24 -2.80
C ILE A 81 19.39 -36.10 -2.50
N SER A 82 19.46 -37.27 -3.14
CA SER A 82 20.63 -38.16 -3.04
C SER A 82 21.83 -37.58 -3.79
N VAL A 83 23.00 -37.64 -3.16
CA VAL A 83 24.27 -37.17 -3.70
C VAL A 83 25.35 -38.20 -3.35
N ASP A 84 26.53 -38.09 -3.95
CA ASP A 84 27.67 -38.94 -3.62
C ASP A 84 28.02 -38.81 -2.12
N GLY A 85 27.97 -39.93 -1.41
CA GLY A 85 28.28 -40.00 0.02
C GLY A 85 27.13 -39.75 0.98
N GLY A 86 25.87 -39.53 0.52
CA GLY A 86 24.71 -39.36 1.38
C GLY A 86 23.56 -38.58 0.71
N SER A 87 22.93 -37.66 1.46
CA SER A 87 21.80 -36.90 0.93
C SER A 87 21.84 -35.44 1.39
N LEU A 88 21.14 -34.58 0.66
CA LEU A 88 20.80 -33.21 1.06
C LEU A 88 19.33 -33.16 1.43
N VAL A 89 18.99 -32.35 2.44
CA VAL A 89 17.62 -31.99 2.75
C VAL A 89 17.34 -30.59 2.21
N VAL A 90 16.31 -30.46 1.38
CA VAL A 90 15.89 -29.20 0.76
C VAL A 90 14.52 -28.85 1.28
N ALA A 91 14.44 -27.75 2.00
CA ALA A 91 13.20 -27.24 2.57
C ALA A 91 12.72 -26.03 1.78
N HIS A 92 11.51 -26.11 1.23
CA HIS A 92 10.86 -25.03 0.50
C HIS A 92 9.88 -24.29 1.41
N ILE A 93 10.15 -23.01 1.64
CA ILE A 93 9.33 -22.13 2.44
C ILE A 93 8.53 -21.22 1.48
N LYS A 94 7.22 -21.31 1.56
CA LYS A 94 6.32 -20.46 0.76
C LYS A 94 6.25 -19.06 1.35
N GLU A 95 5.94 -18.08 0.51
CA GLU A 95 5.54 -16.76 0.97
C GLU A 95 4.33 -16.86 1.89
N GLY A 96 4.40 -16.23 3.05
CA GLY A 96 3.33 -16.24 4.02
C GLY A 96 2.18 -15.32 3.62
N LEU A 97 0.94 -15.79 3.84
CA LEU A 97 -0.28 -15.04 3.53
C LEU A 97 -0.70 -14.09 4.66
N ASN A 98 -0.28 -14.35 5.88
CA ASN A 98 -0.71 -13.61 7.08
C ASN A 98 0.46 -12.85 7.72
N LYS A 99 1.14 -12.03 6.92
CA LYS A 99 2.25 -11.21 7.41
C LYS A 99 1.77 -10.14 8.41
N PRO A 100 2.61 -9.73 9.36
CA PRO A 100 3.96 -10.20 9.61
C PRO A 100 4.02 -11.50 10.41
N TYR A 101 4.87 -12.43 9.99
CA TYR A 101 5.28 -13.56 10.82
C TYR A 101 6.36 -13.12 11.79
N HIS A 102 6.39 -13.70 12.98
CA HIS A 102 7.41 -13.43 13.99
C HIS A 102 7.97 -14.74 14.58
N ASP A 103 9.12 -14.66 15.19
CA ASP A 103 9.67 -15.77 15.94
C ASP A 103 8.92 -15.97 17.29
N ASN A 104 9.26 -17.00 18.02
CA ASN A 104 8.65 -17.31 19.31
C ASN A 104 8.98 -16.30 20.43
N ARG A 105 9.79 -15.27 20.14
CA ARG A 105 10.08 -14.13 21.01
C ARG A 105 9.36 -12.85 20.57
N GLY A 106 8.50 -12.95 19.52
CA GLY A 106 7.74 -11.83 18.99
C GLY A 106 8.54 -10.90 18.07
N ILE A 107 9.72 -11.32 17.58
CA ILE A 107 10.55 -10.51 16.69
C ILE A 107 10.22 -10.82 15.23
N VAL A 108 9.93 -9.79 14.45
CA VAL A 108 9.71 -9.88 13.00
C VAL A 108 11.05 -9.82 12.27
N TRP A 109 11.29 -10.81 11.41
CA TRP A 109 12.49 -10.90 10.59
C TRP A 109 12.13 -10.81 9.12
N VAL A 110 12.96 -10.14 8.32
CA VAL A 110 12.85 -10.06 6.85
C VAL A 110 14.19 -10.34 6.19
N LYS A 111 14.16 -10.80 4.95
CA LYS A 111 15.40 -10.99 4.17
C LYS A 111 16.00 -9.64 3.78
N ASN A 112 17.31 -9.56 3.84
CA ASN A 112 18.12 -8.42 3.40
C ASN A 112 19.29 -8.96 2.58
N GLY A 113 19.06 -9.17 1.28
CA GLY A 113 19.98 -9.94 0.43
C GLY A 113 20.05 -11.40 0.88
N ALA A 114 21.25 -11.95 1.06
CA ALA A 114 21.47 -13.29 1.60
C ALA A 114 21.16 -13.39 3.12
N ASP A 115 21.33 -12.29 3.85
CA ASP A 115 21.12 -12.25 5.30
C ASP A 115 19.65 -11.96 5.69
N LYS A 116 19.40 -11.97 7.00
CA LYS A 116 18.13 -11.53 7.61
C LYS A 116 18.36 -10.33 8.52
N ARG A 117 17.34 -9.48 8.67
CA ARG A 117 17.35 -8.37 9.63
C ARG A 117 16.04 -8.33 10.42
N LYS A 118 16.12 -7.74 11.58
CA LYS A 118 14.94 -7.42 12.41
C LYS A 118 14.21 -6.21 11.84
N VAL A 119 12.90 -6.24 11.94
CA VAL A 119 12.03 -5.09 11.66
C VAL A 119 11.77 -4.39 12.99
N PHE A 120 12.13 -3.11 13.08
CA PHE A 120 11.91 -2.27 14.26
C PHE A 120 10.98 -1.09 13.95
N ASP A 121 10.79 -0.77 12.68
CA ASP A 121 9.98 0.34 12.25
C ASP A 121 8.50 -0.05 12.20
N ASN A 122 7.68 0.70 12.96
CA ASN A 122 6.22 0.51 12.96
C ASN A 122 5.58 0.79 11.59
N ALA A 123 6.16 1.68 10.78
CA ALA A 123 5.65 1.96 9.44
C ALA A 123 5.86 0.74 8.52
N GLU A 124 7.03 0.10 8.58
CA GLU A 124 7.31 -1.13 7.83
C GLU A 124 6.39 -2.28 8.26
N LEU A 125 6.14 -2.43 9.56
CA LEU A 125 5.19 -3.43 10.07
C LEU A 125 3.76 -3.16 9.56
N ALA A 126 3.30 -1.91 9.59
CA ALA A 126 1.99 -1.53 9.08
C ALA A 126 1.87 -1.76 7.56
N GLU A 127 2.93 -1.53 6.80
CA GLU A 127 2.99 -1.82 5.37
C GLU A 127 2.85 -3.33 5.11
N MET A 128 3.60 -4.17 5.82
CA MET A 128 3.48 -5.63 5.74
C MET A 128 2.06 -6.12 6.04
N MET A 129 1.39 -5.55 7.04
CA MET A 129 0.01 -5.87 7.39
C MET A 129 -0.98 -5.41 6.32
N THR A 130 -0.70 -4.29 5.67
CA THR A 130 -1.51 -3.74 4.58
C THR A 130 -1.38 -4.61 3.33
N ASP A 131 -0.16 -4.98 2.96
CA ASP A 131 0.12 -5.78 1.76
C ASP A 131 -0.53 -7.17 1.79
N CYS A 132 -0.64 -7.77 2.96
CA CYS A 132 -1.33 -9.06 3.11
C CYS A 132 -2.84 -8.93 3.38
N GLY A 133 -3.39 -7.71 3.40
CA GLY A 133 -4.81 -7.46 3.64
C GLY A 133 -5.27 -7.66 5.09
N SER A 134 -4.35 -7.85 6.04
CA SER A 134 -4.69 -7.98 7.47
C SER A 134 -5.09 -6.63 8.10
N PHE A 135 -4.68 -5.54 7.48
CA PHE A 135 -4.98 -4.19 7.90
C PHE A 135 -5.32 -3.30 6.70
N SER A 136 -6.42 -2.56 6.79
CA SER A 136 -6.88 -1.59 5.80
C SER A 136 -6.75 -0.19 6.40
N PRO A 137 -5.68 0.56 6.09
CA PRO A 137 -5.46 1.89 6.66
C PRO A 137 -6.57 2.89 6.32
N ASP A 138 -7.18 2.73 5.16
CA ASP A 138 -8.32 3.53 4.68
C ASP A 138 -9.59 3.32 5.52
N GLU A 139 -9.77 2.14 6.12
CA GLU A 139 -10.86 1.84 7.06
C GLU A 139 -10.52 2.18 8.52
N ALA A 140 -9.30 2.61 8.81
CA ALA A 140 -8.93 3.06 10.14
C ALA A 140 -9.78 4.27 10.57
N GLY A 141 -10.09 4.36 11.87
CA GLY A 141 -10.86 5.48 12.40
C GLY A 141 -10.00 6.71 12.62
N VAL A 142 -10.40 7.86 12.10
CA VAL A 142 -9.77 9.14 12.38
C VAL A 142 -10.10 9.55 13.82
N ARG A 143 -9.06 9.84 14.61
CA ARG A 143 -9.21 10.18 16.01
C ARG A 143 -9.95 11.50 16.16
N ASP A 144 -10.95 11.53 17.04
CA ASP A 144 -11.75 12.71 17.41
C ASP A 144 -12.51 13.39 16.26
N ALA A 145 -12.50 12.83 15.04
CA ALA A 145 -13.30 13.32 13.93
C ALA A 145 -14.74 12.81 13.98
N THR A 146 -15.67 13.64 13.54
CA THR A 146 -17.11 13.38 13.53
C THR A 146 -17.70 13.60 12.14
N ILE A 147 -18.95 13.21 11.92
CA ILE A 147 -19.67 13.45 10.66
C ILE A 147 -19.75 14.94 10.30
N LYS A 148 -19.67 15.84 11.27
CA LYS A 148 -19.69 17.30 11.06
C LYS A 148 -18.42 17.83 10.39
N ASP A 149 -17.33 17.06 10.44
CA ASP A 149 -16.06 17.38 9.82
C ASP A 149 -16.04 17.00 8.33
N LEU A 150 -17.08 16.27 7.87
CA LEU A 150 -17.28 15.94 6.47
C LEU A 150 -18.16 17.00 5.78
N ASP A 151 -17.90 17.21 4.48
CA ASP A 151 -18.70 18.09 3.64
C ASP A 151 -19.97 17.38 3.14
N GLU A 152 -21.10 17.86 3.60
CA GLU A 152 -22.41 17.31 3.28
C GLU A 152 -22.73 17.40 1.78
N GLY A 153 -22.33 18.49 1.13
CA GLY A 153 -22.56 18.70 -0.30
C GLY A 153 -21.83 17.69 -1.15
N THR A 154 -20.56 17.44 -0.84
CA THR A 154 -19.74 16.46 -1.54
C THR A 154 -20.28 15.03 -1.34
N ILE A 155 -20.70 14.68 -0.12
CA ILE A 155 -21.35 13.37 0.14
C ILE A 155 -22.66 13.24 -0.65
N LYS A 156 -23.50 14.26 -0.66
CA LYS A 156 -24.76 14.27 -1.41
C LYS A 156 -24.51 14.07 -2.91
N THR A 157 -23.50 14.77 -3.45
CA THR A 157 -23.09 14.63 -4.87
C THR A 157 -22.65 13.20 -5.17
N PHE A 158 -21.81 12.62 -4.33
CA PHE A 158 -21.41 11.21 -4.46
C PHE A 158 -22.61 10.26 -4.44
N LEU A 159 -23.51 10.44 -3.48
CA LEU A 159 -24.71 9.61 -3.35
C LEU A 159 -25.65 9.77 -4.55
N SER A 160 -25.80 10.99 -5.10
CA SER A 160 -26.63 11.22 -6.28
C SER A 160 -26.07 10.52 -7.52
N ASN A 161 -24.75 10.54 -7.70
CA ASN A 161 -24.10 9.86 -8.83
C ASN A 161 -24.23 8.33 -8.74
N LYS A 162 -24.15 7.79 -7.51
CA LYS A 162 -24.21 6.35 -7.25
C LYS A 162 -25.61 5.78 -7.25
N PHE A 163 -26.59 6.55 -6.79
CA PHE A 163 -27.97 6.12 -6.52
C PHE A 163 -29.02 6.94 -7.28
N ASP A 164 -28.67 7.51 -8.42
CA ASP A 164 -29.50 8.38 -9.27
C ASP A 164 -30.91 7.83 -9.48
N LYS A 165 -31.02 6.55 -9.89
CA LYS A 165 -32.29 5.87 -10.17
C LYS A 165 -33.15 5.67 -8.92
N VAL A 166 -32.52 5.46 -7.77
CA VAL A 166 -33.25 5.28 -6.51
C VAL A 166 -33.81 6.62 -6.05
N LEU A 167 -33.00 7.67 -6.10
CA LEU A 167 -33.40 9.04 -5.73
C LEU A 167 -34.49 9.57 -6.63
N ALA A 168 -34.40 9.33 -7.96
CA ALA A 168 -35.44 9.71 -8.91
C ALA A 168 -36.78 9.04 -8.60
N ARG A 169 -36.80 7.74 -8.28
CA ARG A 169 -38.03 7.01 -7.88
C ARG A 169 -38.65 7.55 -6.57
N LYS A 170 -37.84 8.19 -5.72
CA LYS A 170 -38.29 8.80 -4.48
C LYS A 170 -38.65 10.29 -4.60
N GLY A 171 -38.58 10.83 -5.83
CA GLY A 171 -38.87 12.25 -6.10
C GLY A 171 -37.77 13.21 -5.63
N LEU A 172 -36.59 12.68 -5.26
CA LEU A 172 -35.44 13.50 -4.81
C LEU A 172 -34.56 13.84 -6.02
N VAL A 173 -35.03 14.78 -6.85
CA VAL A 173 -34.33 15.30 -8.02
C VAL A 173 -34.43 16.83 -8.05
N GLY A 174 -33.51 17.49 -8.77
CA GLY A 174 -33.51 18.95 -8.94
C GLY A 174 -33.49 19.70 -7.61
N ASP A 175 -34.41 20.62 -7.42
CA ASP A 175 -34.47 21.46 -6.23
C ASP A 175 -34.83 20.67 -4.96
N ALA A 176 -35.73 19.68 -5.06
CA ALA A 176 -36.04 18.79 -3.93
C ALA A 176 -34.80 18.05 -3.40
N PHE A 177 -33.88 17.67 -4.27
CA PHE A 177 -32.59 17.06 -3.86
C PHE A 177 -31.65 18.11 -3.24
N ARG A 178 -31.58 19.31 -3.80
CA ARG A 178 -30.73 20.39 -3.28
C ARG A 178 -31.11 20.78 -1.84
N GLU A 179 -32.40 20.91 -1.58
CA GLU A 179 -32.94 21.31 -0.28
C GLU A 179 -32.93 20.18 0.77
N ALA A 180 -32.94 18.93 0.32
CA ALA A 180 -32.95 17.78 1.24
C ALA A 180 -31.70 17.74 2.10
N SER A 181 -31.83 17.42 3.39
CA SER A 181 -30.70 17.14 4.28
C SER A 181 -30.00 15.83 3.88
N LEU A 182 -28.75 15.66 4.30
CA LEU A 182 -28.00 14.41 4.10
C LEU A 182 -28.76 13.20 4.67
N ASP A 183 -29.35 13.35 5.86
CA ASP A 183 -30.14 12.27 6.48
C ASP A 183 -31.35 11.89 5.64
N THR A 184 -32.05 12.87 5.07
CA THR A 184 -33.20 12.64 4.16
C THR A 184 -32.75 11.84 2.92
N VAL A 185 -31.64 12.24 2.30
CA VAL A 185 -31.07 11.55 1.12
C VAL A 185 -30.68 10.13 1.47
N CYS A 186 -29.95 9.95 2.57
CA CYS A 186 -29.51 8.63 3.04
C CYS A 186 -30.68 7.71 3.39
N SER A 187 -31.72 8.24 4.07
CA SER A 187 -32.90 7.47 4.44
C SER A 187 -33.75 7.05 3.22
N ALA A 188 -33.81 7.91 2.20
CA ALA A 188 -34.46 7.57 0.93
C ALA A 188 -33.76 6.43 0.20
N ILE A 189 -32.43 6.42 0.17
CA ILE A 189 -31.63 5.36 -0.44
C ILE A 189 -31.75 4.07 0.40
N ALA A 190 -31.69 4.17 1.73
CA ALA A 190 -31.78 3.03 2.65
C ALA A 190 -33.19 2.44 2.80
N SER A 191 -34.16 2.89 1.99
CA SER A 191 -35.56 2.41 2.02
C SER A 191 -36.23 2.51 3.40
N GLY A 192 -36.04 3.65 4.08
CA GLY A 192 -36.70 3.94 5.39
C GLY A 192 -35.87 3.44 6.59
N HIS A 193 -34.69 2.92 6.41
CA HIS A 193 -33.74 2.69 7.51
C HIS A 193 -33.04 4.01 7.86
N ASN A 194 -32.51 4.10 9.09
CA ASN A 194 -31.69 5.21 9.53
C ASN A 194 -30.58 5.52 8.52
N GLY A 195 -30.45 6.78 8.11
CA GLY A 195 -29.43 7.24 7.14
C GLY A 195 -27.99 6.91 7.56
N GLU A 196 -27.71 6.91 8.86
CA GLU A 196 -26.42 6.49 9.40
C GLU A 196 -26.05 5.04 9.01
N LYS A 197 -27.06 4.13 8.90
CA LYS A 197 -26.83 2.76 8.47
C LYS A 197 -26.28 2.69 7.04
N LEU A 198 -26.73 3.57 6.14
CA LEU A 198 -26.18 3.67 4.79
C LEU A 198 -24.73 4.10 4.83
N LEU A 199 -24.37 5.13 5.62
CA LEU A 199 -23.00 5.60 5.74
C LEU A 199 -22.07 4.56 6.35
N ARG A 200 -22.57 3.75 7.27
CA ARG A 200 -21.85 2.58 7.82
C ARG A 200 -21.66 1.48 6.76
N ASN A 201 -22.68 1.18 5.97
CA ASN A 201 -22.61 0.20 4.89
C ASN A 201 -21.65 0.64 3.76
N LEU A 202 -21.55 1.95 3.54
CA LEU A 202 -20.56 2.55 2.62
C LEU A 202 -19.16 2.69 3.26
N ARG A 203 -19.01 2.27 4.52
CA ARG A 203 -17.77 2.36 5.29
C ARG A 203 -17.25 3.78 5.49
N PHE A 204 -18.15 4.77 5.51
CA PHE A 204 -17.78 6.14 5.88
C PHE A 204 -17.69 6.29 7.40
N ILE A 205 -18.52 5.51 8.11
CA ILE A 205 -18.55 5.45 9.58
C ILE A 205 -18.30 4.01 10.02
N ARG A 206 -17.38 3.83 10.93
CA ARG A 206 -17.06 2.54 11.56
C ARG A 206 -18.16 2.09 12.53
N PRO A 207 -18.18 0.80 12.93
CA PRO A 207 -19.07 0.33 13.99
C PRO A 207 -18.89 1.05 15.32
N ASP A 208 -17.68 1.53 15.64
CA ASP A 208 -17.37 2.32 16.84
C ASP A 208 -17.77 3.81 16.73
N GLY A 209 -18.40 4.22 15.63
CA GLY A 209 -18.87 5.59 15.37
C GLY A 209 -17.83 6.54 14.80
N LYS A 210 -16.57 6.14 14.66
CA LYS A 210 -15.53 6.99 14.10
C LYS A 210 -15.65 7.09 12.57
N ILE A 211 -15.26 8.26 12.05
CA ILE A 211 -15.12 8.48 10.61
C ILE A 211 -13.89 7.71 10.11
N THR A 212 -14.00 7.04 8.98
CA THR A 212 -12.88 6.35 8.36
C THR A 212 -11.91 7.32 7.70
N VAL A 213 -10.65 6.91 7.54
CA VAL A 213 -9.65 7.67 6.78
C VAL A 213 -10.13 7.90 5.35
N ALA A 214 -10.70 6.88 4.69
CA ALA A 214 -11.26 7.03 3.35
C ALA A 214 -12.35 8.13 3.28
N ALA A 215 -13.28 8.14 4.23
CA ALA A 215 -14.31 9.16 4.28
C ALA A 215 -13.75 10.57 4.51
N MET A 216 -12.73 10.68 5.37
CA MET A 216 -12.04 11.95 5.61
C MET A 216 -11.28 12.43 4.37
N LEU A 217 -10.63 11.54 3.64
CA LEU A 217 -9.92 11.87 2.41
C LEU A 217 -10.86 12.31 1.28
N LEU A 218 -12.02 11.66 1.16
CA LEU A 218 -12.98 11.94 0.08
C LEU A 218 -13.90 13.12 0.37
N PHE A 219 -14.25 13.34 1.63
CA PHE A 219 -15.32 14.27 2.01
C PHE A 219 -14.94 15.23 3.13
N GLY A 220 -13.72 15.22 3.62
CA GLY A 220 -13.29 16.09 4.71
C GLY A 220 -13.33 17.58 4.31
N LYS A 221 -13.89 18.45 5.17
CA LYS A 221 -13.84 19.91 4.99
C LYS A 221 -12.42 20.46 5.16
N TYR A 222 -11.72 19.92 6.14
CA TYR A 222 -10.35 20.30 6.51
C TYR A 222 -9.53 19.03 6.73
N THR A 223 -9.29 18.27 5.66
CA THR A 223 -8.67 16.94 5.71
C THR A 223 -7.30 16.98 6.40
N GLN A 224 -6.47 17.98 6.12
CA GLN A 224 -5.11 18.09 6.65
C GLN A 224 -5.03 18.42 8.13
N ARG A 225 -6.11 18.93 8.72
CA ARG A 225 -6.23 19.06 10.19
C ARG A 225 -6.11 17.71 10.90
N TRP A 226 -6.64 16.66 10.28
CA TRP A 226 -6.68 15.30 10.81
C TRP A 226 -5.58 14.41 10.24
N LEU A 227 -5.25 14.64 8.99
CA LEU A 227 -4.31 13.86 8.18
C LEU A 227 -3.29 14.79 7.51
N PRO A 228 -2.35 15.40 8.27
CA PRO A 228 -1.50 16.48 7.76
C PRO A 228 -0.66 16.14 6.53
N MET A 229 -0.22 14.86 6.42
CA MET A 229 0.61 14.40 5.30
C MET A 229 -0.20 14.03 4.06
N MET A 230 -1.52 13.98 4.15
CA MET A 230 -2.41 13.61 3.04
C MET A 230 -2.67 14.82 2.12
N THR A 231 -1.60 15.34 1.55
CA THR A 231 -1.56 16.47 0.61
C THR A 231 -0.56 16.19 -0.50
N ALA A 232 -0.40 17.13 -1.45
CA ALA A 232 0.61 17.08 -2.49
C ALA A 232 1.45 18.37 -2.49
N LYS A 233 2.64 18.33 -3.10
CA LYS A 233 3.51 19.48 -3.36
C LYS A 233 3.79 19.54 -4.84
N CYS A 234 3.40 20.66 -5.48
CA CYS A 234 3.56 20.87 -6.90
C CYS A 234 4.55 22.01 -7.14
N ILE A 235 5.64 21.74 -7.85
CA ILE A 235 6.69 22.74 -8.17
C ILE A 235 7.10 22.58 -9.63
N CYS A 236 7.12 23.69 -10.37
CA CYS A 236 7.68 23.77 -11.71
C CYS A 236 9.05 24.42 -11.64
N PHE A 237 10.11 23.65 -11.86
CA PHE A 237 11.48 24.10 -11.79
C PHE A 237 11.95 24.77 -13.10
N VAL A 238 13.04 25.53 -13.00
CA VAL A 238 13.82 25.99 -14.15
C VAL A 238 14.98 25.00 -14.34
N GLY A 239 15.09 24.42 -15.54
CA GLY A 239 16.11 23.41 -15.85
C GLY A 239 15.70 22.00 -15.41
N ASN A 240 16.70 21.11 -15.29
CA ASN A 240 16.48 19.66 -15.19
C ASN A 240 16.90 19.08 -13.84
N ASN A 241 17.22 19.91 -12.83
CA ASN A 241 17.77 19.46 -11.55
C ASN A 241 17.01 20.03 -10.35
N LEU A 242 16.83 19.21 -9.31
CA LEU A 242 16.26 19.63 -8.02
C LEU A 242 17.13 20.64 -7.23
N GLY A 243 18.41 20.72 -7.52
CA GLY A 243 19.36 21.60 -6.83
C GLY A 243 19.31 23.08 -7.24
N GLY A 244 18.43 23.44 -8.19
CA GLY A 244 18.23 24.82 -8.62
C GLY A 244 17.49 25.63 -7.56
N THR A 245 17.91 26.89 -7.37
CA THR A 245 17.23 27.83 -6.46
C THR A 245 16.04 28.53 -7.12
N GLN A 246 15.79 28.26 -8.41
CA GLN A 246 14.77 28.93 -9.22
C GLN A 246 13.64 27.97 -9.60
N PHE A 247 12.42 28.42 -9.44
CA PHE A 247 11.22 27.74 -9.92
C PHE A 247 10.33 28.74 -10.68
N ARG A 248 9.56 28.23 -11.64
CA ARG A 248 8.61 29.04 -12.43
C ARG A 248 7.30 29.23 -11.71
N ASP A 249 6.81 28.14 -11.10
CA ASP A 249 5.54 28.10 -10.39
C ASP A 249 5.60 27.12 -9.23
N LYS A 250 4.84 27.41 -8.19
CA LYS A 250 4.65 26.55 -7.03
C LYS A 250 3.24 26.73 -6.50
N VAL A 251 2.53 25.63 -6.28
CA VAL A 251 1.24 25.67 -5.56
C VAL A 251 1.53 25.86 -4.07
N ASN A 252 0.88 26.84 -3.44
CA ASN A 252 0.98 27.04 -2.00
C ASN A 252 0.28 25.89 -1.27
N ASP A 253 0.81 25.53 -0.09
CA ASP A 253 0.25 24.45 0.70
C ASP A 253 -1.24 24.67 1.04
N ALA A 254 -1.64 25.91 1.35
CA ALA A 254 -3.03 26.27 1.64
C ALA A 254 -3.98 26.11 0.43
N ASP A 255 -3.47 26.25 -0.80
CA ASP A 255 -4.29 26.17 -2.02
C ASP A 255 -4.56 24.73 -2.44
N ILE A 256 -3.72 23.77 -2.02
CA ILE A 256 -3.86 22.34 -2.34
C ILE A 256 -4.45 21.52 -1.18
N GLU A 257 -4.52 22.09 0.02
CA GLU A 257 -5.17 21.44 1.16
C GLU A 257 -6.68 21.30 0.93
N GLY A 258 -7.20 20.12 1.25
CA GLY A 258 -8.60 19.77 1.05
C GLY A 258 -8.76 18.26 0.86
N ASN A 259 -9.95 17.86 0.43
CA ASN A 259 -10.22 16.47 0.07
C ASN A 259 -9.52 16.06 -1.24
N LEU A 260 -9.54 14.77 -1.57
CA LEU A 260 -8.84 14.25 -2.75
C LEU A 260 -9.33 14.86 -4.06
N LEU A 261 -10.61 15.22 -4.16
CA LEU A 261 -11.15 15.85 -5.37
C LEU A 261 -10.55 17.25 -5.57
N HIS A 262 -10.51 18.05 -4.51
CA HIS A 262 -9.89 19.37 -4.55
C HIS A 262 -8.39 19.30 -4.89
N GLN A 263 -7.69 18.35 -4.28
CA GLN A 263 -6.27 18.12 -4.60
C GLN A 263 -6.08 17.74 -6.07
N PHE A 264 -6.92 16.83 -6.58
CA PHE A 264 -6.90 16.42 -7.99
C PHE A 264 -7.11 17.62 -8.92
N GLU A 265 -8.14 18.43 -8.69
CA GLU A 265 -8.45 19.62 -9.51
C GLU A 265 -7.27 20.61 -9.49
N THR A 266 -6.72 20.90 -8.32
CA THR A 266 -5.57 21.80 -8.15
C THR A 266 -4.33 21.29 -8.88
N ILE A 267 -4.06 19.98 -8.85
CA ILE A 267 -2.95 19.36 -9.57
C ILE A 267 -3.16 19.46 -11.09
N MET A 268 -4.38 19.18 -11.57
CA MET A 268 -4.68 19.25 -13.00
C MET A 268 -4.57 20.70 -13.54
N ASP A 269 -5.02 21.67 -12.75
CA ASP A 269 -4.83 23.09 -13.05
C ASP A 269 -3.35 23.49 -13.08
N PHE A 270 -2.55 22.95 -12.15
CA PHE A 270 -1.10 23.18 -12.14
C PHE A 270 -0.43 22.61 -13.40
N PHE A 271 -0.78 21.42 -13.85
CA PHE A 271 -0.27 20.87 -15.11
C PHE A 271 -0.69 21.71 -16.31
N THR A 272 -1.94 22.12 -16.38
CA THR A 272 -2.47 22.92 -17.50
C THR A 272 -1.76 24.27 -17.62
N ARG A 273 -1.38 24.89 -16.51
CA ARG A 273 -0.66 26.19 -16.49
C ARG A 273 0.82 26.07 -16.83
N ASN A 274 1.45 24.93 -16.51
CA ASN A 274 2.90 24.83 -16.53
C ASN A 274 3.46 23.98 -17.68
N LEU A 275 2.66 23.09 -18.26
CA LEU A 275 3.05 22.31 -19.44
C LEU A 275 2.89 23.12 -20.71
N ARG A 276 3.71 22.82 -21.71
CA ARG A 276 3.67 23.51 -23.01
C ARG A 276 2.43 23.10 -23.77
N HIS A 277 1.86 24.06 -24.50
CA HIS A 277 0.81 23.81 -25.46
C HIS A 277 1.43 23.72 -26.87
N ILE A 278 1.25 22.58 -27.51
CA ILE A 278 1.76 22.31 -28.85
C ILE A 278 0.63 22.53 -29.84
N GLN A 279 0.88 23.35 -30.84
CA GLN A 279 -0.08 23.58 -31.92
C GLN A 279 -0.14 22.33 -32.83
N VAL A 280 -1.33 21.74 -32.92
CA VAL A 280 -1.58 20.59 -33.81
C VAL A 280 -2.32 21.07 -35.05
N GLY A 281 -1.68 20.97 -36.22
CA GLY A 281 -2.21 21.40 -37.50
C GLY A 281 -1.65 22.73 -38.01
N ASN A 282 -1.94 23.06 -39.28
CA ASN A 282 -1.43 24.24 -39.97
C ASN A 282 -2.37 25.46 -39.88
N GLU A 283 -3.45 25.39 -39.12
CA GLU A 283 -4.41 26.48 -39.02
C GLU A 283 -3.99 27.45 -37.88
N PHE A 284 -3.96 28.73 -38.20
CA PHE A 284 -3.52 29.80 -37.31
C PHE A 284 -4.32 29.88 -35.99
N ASN A 285 -5.55 29.38 -35.96
CA ASN A 285 -6.44 29.37 -34.77
C ASN A 285 -6.63 27.98 -34.17
N SER A 286 -5.73 27.02 -34.45
CA SER A 286 -5.87 25.68 -33.82
C SER A 286 -5.61 25.79 -32.31
N GLN A 287 -6.52 25.19 -31.52
CA GLN A 287 -6.28 25.08 -30.07
C GLN A 287 -5.05 24.21 -29.84
N GLY A 288 -4.12 24.70 -29.04
CA GLY A 288 -2.96 23.91 -28.61
C GLY A 288 -3.38 22.73 -27.74
N VAL A 289 -2.71 21.60 -27.92
CA VAL A 289 -2.81 20.44 -27.00
C VAL A 289 -1.62 20.45 -26.04
N LEU A 290 -1.82 19.93 -24.86
CA LEU A 290 -0.70 19.77 -23.91
C LEU A 290 0.35 18.82 -24.50
N GLU A 291 1.62 19.09 -24.26
CA GLU A 291 2.76 18.25 -24.68
C GLU A 291 2.69 16.82 -24.09
N ILE A 292 2.04 16.67 -22.93
CA ILE A 292 1.66 15.39 -22.35
C ILE A 292 0.13 15.28 -22.46
N PRO A 293 -0.42 14.17 -22.99
CA PRO A 293 -1.86 14.01 -23.12
C PRO A 293 -2.58 14.17 -21.77
N TYR A 294 -3.65 14.98 -21.77
CA TYR A 294 -4.43 15.26 -20.55
C TYR A 294 -4.93 13.97 -19.87
N THR A 295 -5.36 12.97 -20.65
CA THR A 295 -5.80 11.67 -20.12
C THR A 295 -4.70 10.92 -19.38
N SER A 296 -3.45 11.02 -19.84
CA SER A 296 -2.30 10.42 -19.14
C SER A 296 -2.02 11.12 -17.81
N LEU A 297 -2.12 12.45 -17.78
CA LEU A 297 -1.96 13.22 -16.55
C LEU A 297 -3.05 12.90 -15.53
N VAL A 298 -4.30 12.74 -15.98
CA VAL A 298 -5.42 12.29 -15.14
C VAL A 298 -5.10 10.92 -14.53
N GLU A 299 -4.70 9.96 -15.36
CA GLU A 299 -4.41 8.60 -14.91
C GLU A 299 -3.28 8.55 -13.88
N PHE A 300 -2.16 9.22 -14.16
CA PHE A 300 -1.04 9.26 -13.21
C PHE A 300 -1.41 9.99 -11.92
N THR A 301 -2.17 11.08 -11.99
CA THR A 301 -2.59 11.83 -10.82
C THR A 301 -3.55 11.03 -9.95
N VAL A 302 -4.55 10.40 -10.56
CA VAL A 302 -5.51 9.54 -9.84
C VAL A 302 -4.78 8.38 -9.18
N ASN A 303 -3.88 7.72 -9.92
CA ASN A 303 -3.09 6.61 -9.37
C ASN A 303 -2.22 7.06 -8.19
N ALA A 304 -1.56 8.22 -8.28
CA ALA A 304 -0.77 8.76 -7.19
C ALA A 304 -1.62 9.09 -5.95
N LEU A 305 -2.81 9.66 -6.13
CA LEU A 305 -3.71 10.03 -5.03
C LEU A 305 -4.37 8.81 -4.37
N VAL A 306 -4.80 7.81 -5.17
CA VAL A 306 -5.58 6.66 -4.70
C VAL A 306 -4.68 5.55 -4.15
N HIS A 307 -3.54 5.30 -4.79
CA HIS A 307 -2.64 4.20 -4.44
C HIS A 307 -1.45 4.62 -3.55
N ARG A 308 -1.44 5.85 -3.04
CA ARG A 308 -0.43 6.27 -2.09
C ARG A 308 -0.47 5.41 -0.82
N SER A 309 0.68 5.15 -0.24
CA SER A 309 0.73 4.57 1.10
C SER A 309 0.14 5.55 2.12
N LEU A 310 -0.93 5.13 2.81
CA LEU A 310 -1.55 5.92 3.89
C LEU A 310 -0.71 5.93 5.17
N ASN A 311 0.28 5.06 5.26
CA ASN A 311 1.26 5.03 6.35
C ASN A 311 2.47 5.95 6.08
N ALA A 312 2.59 6.50 4.86
CA ALA A 312 3.70 7.37 4.51
C ALA A 312 3.62 8.72 5.23
N THR A 313 4.75 9.15 5.76
CA THR A 313 4.91 10.43 6.49
C THR A 313 5.33 11.59 5.59
N ALA A 314 5.08 11.49 4.28
CA ALA A 314 5.45 12.50 3.29
C ALA A 314 4.29 12.77 2.33
N PRO A 315 4.13 14.02 1.86
CA PRO A 315 3.17 14.36 0.82
C PRO A 315 3.58 13.75 -0.52
N ILE A 316 2.62 13.62 -1.45
CA ILE A 316 2.90 13.35 -2.87
C ILE A 316 3.72 14.53 -3.40
N ARG A 317 4.68 14.26 -4.27
CA ARG A 317 5.50 15.29 -4.92
C ARG A 317 5.27 15.24 -6.41
N ILE A 318 4.92 16.40 -6.97
CA ILE A 318 4.71 16.58 -8.41
C ILE A 318 5.64 17.67 -8.88
N PHE A 319 6.62 17.28 -9.67
CA PHE A 319 7.65 18.19 -10.17
C PHE A 319 7.64 18.23 -11.69
N ILE A 320 7.62 19.43 -12.24
CA ILE A 320 7.78 19.69 -13.66
C ILE A 320 9.17 20.27 -13.88
N PHE A 321 9.94 19.64 -14.76
CA PHE A 321 11.25 20.10 -15.25
C PHE A 321 11.14 20.48 -16.73
N ASP A 322 12.22 20.98 -17.31
CA ASP A 322 12.22 21.35 -18.74
C ASP A 322 12.12 20.13 -19.67
N ASP A 323 12.46 18.94 -19.18
CA ASP A 323 12.56 17.69 -19.96
C ASP A 323 11.65 16.55 -19.45
N ARG A 324 11.01 16.68 -18.27
CA ARG A 324 10.20 15.62 -17.68
C ARG A 324 9.22 16.10 -16.61
N VAL A 325 8.27 15.25 -16.29
CA VAL A 325 7.42 15.34 -15.10
C VAL A 325 7.74 14.15 -14.17
N GLU A 326 7.85 14.41 -12.89
CA GLU A 326 8.02 13.41 -11.83
C GLU A 326 6.82 13.47 -10.89
N ILE A 327 6.23 12.28 -10.60
CA ILE A 327 5.12 12.10 -9.65
C ILE A 327 5.51 11.03 -8.64
#